data_a890959059897de6c508d866442df028
#
_entry.id   a890959059897de6c508d866442df028
#
_cell.length_a   1.000
_cell.length_b   1.000
_cell.length_c   1.000
_cell.angle_alpha   90.00
_cell.angle_beta   90.00
_cell.angle_gamma   90.00
#
_symmetry.space_group_name_H-M   'P 1'
#
loop_
_entity.id
_entity.type
_entity.pdbx_description
1 polymer ?
#
loop_
_entity_poly.entity_id
_entity_poly.type
_entity_poly.pdbx_seq_one_letter_code
_entity_poly.pdbx_strand_id
1 'polypeptide(L)'
;MTPAKLPPQEIEHLYAAGWAALQAEMLSDAEEAFLGVLATDPHHADALNGLGTVYFHEKRLDEAEAMYEKGKKSALKFFKDKMPDHVDWSAPHDRTLIRSLHGLALVAYRRGKTAAAEKLFNEIIRLNPKDNTGARFMAADIRKGKKTWDQKS
;
A
#
# COMPACT_ATOMS: atom_id res chain seq x y z
N MET A 1 9.33 29.20 1.69
CA MET A 1 9.04 29.01 3.10
C MET A 1 8.81 27.53 3.39
N THR A 2 9.63 26.95 4.25
CA THR A 2 9.49 25.54 4.63
C THR A 2 8.32 25.42 5.62
N PRO A 3 7.35 24.52 5.38
CA PRO A 3 6.27 24.32 6.36
C PRO A 3 6.85 23.91 7.71
N ALA A 4 6.27 24.39 8.78
CA ALA A 4 6.67 23.96 10.12
C ALA A 4 6.41 22.45 10.25
N LYS A 5 7.37 21.74 10.87
CA LYS A 5 7.19 20.30 11.12
C LYS A 5 6.14 20.10 12.20
N LEU A 6 5.22 19.17 11.93
CA LEU A 6 4.20 18.80 12.89
C LEU A 6 4.79 17.95 14.01
N PRO A 7 4.31 18.12 15.27
CA PRO A 7 4.71 17.20 16.32
C PRO A 7 4.17 15.79 16.07
N PRO A 8 4.84 14.75 16.64
CA PRO A 8 4.45 13.35 16.37
C PRO A 8 2.97 13.05 16.62
N GLN A 9 2.36 13.65 17.64
CA GLN A 9 0.94 13.45 17.95
C GLN A 9 0.04 13.93 16.83
N GLU A 10 0.37 15.07 16.23
CA GLU A 10 -0.41 15.62 15.11
C GLU A 10 -0.24 14.81 13.85
N ILE A 11 0.97 14.27 13.63
CA ILE A 11 1.22 13.33 12.52
C ILE A 11 0.32 12.11 12.66
N GLU A 12 0.25 11.52 13.85
CA GLU A 12 -0.60 10.36 14.12
C GLU A 12 -2.09 10.68 13.90
N HIS A 13 -2.54 11.84 14.38
CA HIS A 13 -3.92 12.29 14.17
C HIS A 13 -4.23 12.46 12.69
N LEU A 14 -3.32 13.10 11.97
CA LEU A 14 -3.51 13.37 10.54
C LEU A 14 -3.51 12.09 9.73
N TYR A 15 -2.60 11.17 10.06
CA TYR A 15 -2.54 9.85 9.45
C TYR A 15 -3.84 9.07 9.67
N ALA A 16 -4.32 9.04 10.92
CA ALA A 16 -5.59 8.38 11.26
C ALA A 16 -6.77 9.01 10.51
N ALA A 17 -6.77 10.34 10.39
CA ALA A 17 -7.81 11.06 9.65
C ALA A 17 -7.79 10.66 8.16
N GLY A 18 -6.60 10.46 7.59
CA GLY A 18 -6.47 10.01 6.20
C GLY A 18 -7.13 8.66 5.98
N TRP A 19 -6.86 7.69 6.85
CA TRP A 19 -7.48 6.37 6.73
C TRP A 19 -8.99 6.39 6.99
N ALA A 20 -9.44 7.20 7.95
CA ALA A 20 -10.86 7.36 8.21
C ALA A 20 -11.57 7.95 6.98
N ALA A 21 -10.96 8.94 6.34
CA ALA A 21 -11.49 9.53 5.11
C ALA A 21 -11.56 8.51 3.97
N LEU A 22 -10.52 7.66 3.83
CA LEU A 22 -10.53 6.59 2.85
C LEU A 22 -11.68 5.62 3.07
N GLN A 23 -11.90 5.21 4.31
CA GLN A 23 -13.00 4.30 4.65
C GLN A 23 -14.36 4.93 4.38
N ALA A 24 -14.46 6.25 4.49
CA ALA A 24 -15.67 7.00 4.21
C ALA A 24 -15.79 7.38 2.71
N GLU A 25 -14.86 6.93 1.88
CA GLU A 25 -14.80 7.23 0.46
C GLU A 25 -14.64 8.74 0.14
N MET A 26 -14.07 9.47 1.10
CA MET A 26 -13.78 10.90 0.96
C MET A 26 -12.35 11.07 0.44
N LEU A 27 -12.15 10.79 -0.84
CA LEU A 27 -10.81 10.68 -1.42
C LEU A 27 -9.99 11.97 -1.37
N SER A 28 -10.60 13.12 -1.60
CA SER A 28 -9.91 14.41 -1.50
C SER A 28 -9.40 14.69 -0.10
N ASP A 29 -10.23 14.41 0.91
CA ASP A 29 -9.84 14.62 2.31
C ASP A 29 -8.74 13.64 2.71
N ALA A 30 -8.81 12.41 2.22
CA ALA A 30 -7.76 11.40 2.47
C ALA A 30 -6.43 11.86 1.87
N GLU A 31 -6.45 12.32 0.63
CA GLU A 31 -5.25 12.83 -0.05
C GLU A 31 -4.62 13.98 0.73
N GLU A 32 -5.44 14.96 1.10
CA GLU A 32 -4.96 16.12 1.86
C GLU A 32 -4.29 15.70 3.18
N ALA A 33 -4.91 14.77 3.90
CA ALA A 33 -4.37 14.29 5.18
C ALA A 33 -3.03 13.59 5.00
N PHE A 34 -2.93 12.67 4.04
CA PHE A 34 -1.67 11.95 3.78
C PHE A 34 -0.57 12.88 3.28
N LEU A 35 -0.90 13.84 2.41
CA LEU A 35 0.05 14.84 1.97
C LEU A 35 0.55 15.70 3.13
N GLY A 36 -0.34 16.00 4.08
CA GLY A 36 0.04 16.71 5.30
C GLY A 36 1.07 15.95 6.13
N VAL A 37 0.90 14.64 6.26
CA VAL A 37 1.89 13.77 6.93
C VAL A 37 3.22 13.84 6.20
N LEU A 38 3.20 13.68 4.88
CA LEU A 38 4.41 13.64 4.06
C LEU A 38 5.15 14.98 4.00
N ALA A 39 4.47 16.08 4.24
CA ALA A 39 5.12 17.38 4.32
C ALA A 39 6.11 17.45 5.49
N THR A 40 5.83 16.73 6.58
CA THR A 40 6.72 16.63 7.74
C THR A 40 7.67 15.44 7.64
N ASP A 41 7.15 14.30 7.22
CA ASP A 41 7.91 13.05 7.11
C ASP A 41 7.76 12.47 5.70
N PRO A 42 8.61 12.89 4.74
CA PRO A 42 8.49 12.45 3.35
C PRO A 42 8.65 10.95 3.14
N HIS A 43 9.21 10.24 4.11
CA HIS A 43 9.46 8.80 4.03
C HIS A 43 8.51 7.99 4.90
N HIS A 44 7.40 8.59 5.34
CA HIS A 44 6.39 7.88 6.14
C HIS A 44 5.72 6.83 5.27
N ALA A 45 6.13 5.58 5.45
CA ALA A 45 5.74 4.48 4.56
C ALA A 45 4.23 4.26 4.51
N ASP A 46 3.56 4.31 5.66
CA ASP A 46 2.11 4.12 5.72
C ASP A 46 1.35 5.25 5.01
N ALA A 47 1.82 6.49 5.12
CA ALA A 47 1.20 7.61 4.41
C ALA A 47 1.41 7.50 2.90
N LEU A 48 2.58 7.02 2.49
CA LEU A 48 2.83 6.74 1.07
C LEU A 48 1.89 5.66 0.54
N ASN A 49 1.69 4.59 1.31
CA ASN A 49 0.73 3.54 0.96
C ASN A 49 -0.70 4.08 0.93
N GLY A 50 -1.03 4.96 1.87
CA GLY A 50 -2.34 5.62 1.91
C GLY A 50 -2.61 6.42 0.64
N LEU A 51 -1.64 7.23 0.21
CA LEU A 51 -1.76 7.95 -1.06
C LEU A 51 -1.87 7.00 -2.25
N GLY A 52 -1.10 5.92 -2.25
CA GLY A 52 -1.22 4.89 -3.28
C GLY A 52 -2.64 4.38 -3.38
N THR A 53 -3.27 4.14 -2.23
CA THR A 53 -4.65 3.67 -2.17
C THR A 53 -5.65 4.71 -2.68
N VAL A 54 -5.45 5.98 -2.32
CA VAL A 54 -6.26 7.08 -2.86
C VAL A 54 -6.19 7.09 -4.38
N TYR A 55 -4.99 7.12 -4.92
CA TYR A 55 -4.77 7.17 -6.37
C TYR A 55 -5.31 5.92 -7.07
N PHE A 56 -5.17 4.75 -6.46
CA PHE A 56 -5.74 3.52 -6.99
C PHE A 56 -7.27 3.64 -7.16
N HIS A 57 -7.96 4.15 -6.14
CA HIS A 57 -9.40 4.35 -6.21
C HIS A 57 -9.81 5.40 -7.24
N GLU A 58 -8.95 6.37 -7.50
CA GLU A 58 -9.16 7.37 -8.53
C GLU A 58 -8.77 6.90 -9.93
N LYS A 59 -8.34 5.65 -10.07
CA LYS A 59 -7.85 5.06 -11.32
C LYS A 59 -6.57 5.72 -11.86
N ARG A 60 -5.84 6.39 -11.00
CA ARG A 60 -4.54 7.00 -11.30
C ARG A 60 -3.44 5.97 -11.01
N LEU A 61 -3.33 4.98 -11.88
CA LEU A 61 -2.51 3.80 -11.62
C LEU A 61 -1.00 4.07 -11.61
N ASP A 62 -0.52 4.99 -12.48
CA ASP A 62 0.90 5.34 -12.48
C ASP A 62 1.31 6.01 -11.17
N GLU A 63 0.47 6.91 -10.68
CA GLU A 63 0.72 7.61 -9.41
C GLU A 63 0.58 6.67 -8.22
N ALA A 64 -0.40 5.77 -8.27
CA ALA A 64 -0.57 4.75 -7.23
C ALA A 64 0.68 3.86 -7.14
N GLU A 65 1.16 3.37 -8.29
CA GLU A 65 2.37 2.54 -8.33
C GLU A 65 3.57 3.27 -7.75
N ALA A 66 3.77 4.53 -8.12
CA ALA A 66 4.88 5.34 -7.62
C ALA A 66 4.85 5.47 -6.10
N MET A 67 3.66 5.70 -5.52
CA MET A 67 3.51 5.83 -4.07
C MET A 67 3.78 4.51 -3.35
N TYR A 68 3.25 3.40 -3.86
CA TYR A 68 3.50 2.09 -3.27
C TYR A 68 4.97 1.68 -3.38
N GLU A 69 5.65 2.02 -4.48
CA GLU A 69 7.10 1.76 -4.62
C GLU A 69 7.90 2.54 -3.58
N LYS A 70 7.56 3.81 -3.38
CA LYS A 70 8.19 4.62 -2.33
C LYS A 70 7.90 4.06 -0.94
N GLY A 71 6.67 3.63 -0.71
CA GLY A 71 6.27 3.01 0.55
C GLY A 71 7.05 1.73 0.82
N LYS A 72 7.19 0.88 -0.19
CA LYS A 72 7.98 -0.35 -0.10
C LYS A 72 9.44 -0.04 0.23
N LYS A 73 10.04 0.92 -0.46
CA LYS A 73 11.42 1.31 -0.22
C LYS A 73 11.63 1.80 1.21
N SER A 74 10.72 2.63 1.71
CA SER A 74 10.77 3.13 3.08
C SER A 74 10.59 2.00 4.09
N ALA A 75 9.64 1.09 3.85
CA ALA A 75 9.39 -0.05 4.73
C ALA A 75 10.59 -0.99 4.78
N LEU A 76 11.27 -1.22 3.67
CA LEU A 76 12.44 -2.11 3.62
C LEU A 76 13.61 -1.62 4.48
N LYS A 77 13.66 -0.34 4.80
CA LYS A 77 14.72 0.17 5.68
C LYS A 77 14.73 -0.50 7.05
N PHE A 78 13.58 -0.95 7.53
CA PHE A 78 13.48 -1.70 8.78
C PHE A 78 14.03 -3.12 8.65
N PHE A 79 14.30 -3.57 7.43
CA PHE A 79 14.88 -4.88 7.12
C PHE A 79 16.24 -4.74 6.44
N LYS A 80 16.94 -3.63 6.71
CA LYS A 80 18.28 -3.33 6.15
C LYS A 80 18.27 -3.34 4.61
N ASP A 81 17.20 -2.81 4.03
CA ASP A 81 16.99 -2.71 2.57
C ASP A 81 16.94 -4.04 1.83
N LYS A 82 16.65 -5.13 2.55
CA LYS A 82 16.52 -6.47 1.97
C LYS A 82 15.14 -7.05 2.27
N MET A 83 14.60 -7.79 1.31
CA MET A 83 13.34 -8.49 1.54
C MET A 83 13.55 -9.56 2.63
N PRO A 84 12.73 -9.56 3.70
CA PRO A 84 12.85 -10.58 4.76
C PRO A 84 12.37 -11.95 4.29
N ASP A 85 12.71 -12.99 5.06
CA ASP A 85 12.22 -14.33 4.77
C ASP A 85 10.77 -14.52 5.18
N HIS A 86 10.35 -13.84 6.24
CA HIS A 86 8.96 -13.84 6.70
C HIS A 86 8.70 -12.55 7.49
N VAL A 87 7.42 -12.26 7.70
CA VAL A 87 6.99 -11.08 8.47
C VAL A 87 6.11 -11.52 9.64
N ASP A 88 6.09 -10.67 10.67
CA ASP A 88 5.18 -10.80 11.80
C ASP A 88 4.07 -9.76 11.61
N TRP A 89 2.86 -10.21 11.32
CA TRP A 89 1.72 -9.31 11.09
C TRP A 89 1.44 -8.41 12.29
N SER A 90 1.80 -8.85 13.50
CA SER A 90 1.60 -8.03 14.71
C SER A 90 2.55 -6.84 14.77
N ALA A 91 3.66 -6.87 14.05
CA ALA A 91 4.63 -5.78 14.02
C ALA A 91 4.22 -4.72 12.99
N PRO A 92 4.09 -3.43 13.39
CA PRO A 92 3.63 -2.39 12.45
C PRO A 92 4.47 -2.25 11.19
N HIS A 93 5.80 -2.30 11.30
CA HIS A 93 6.68 -2.17 10.13
C HIS A 93 6.52 -3.32 9.15
N ASP A 94 6.27 -4.51 9.67
CA ASP A 94 6.06 -5.71 8.87
C ASP A 94 4.75 -5.60 8.08
N ARG A 95 3.68 -5.13 8.74
CA ARG A 95 2.40 -4.87 8.06
C ARG A 95 2.54 -3.84 6.94
N THR A 96 3.32 -2.79 7.19
CA THR A 96 3.54 -1.74 6.21
C THR A 96 4.17 -2.29 4.93
N LEU A 97 5.17 -3.16 5.06
CA LEU A 97 5.78 -3.81 3.91
C LEU A 97 4.76 -4.64 3.12
N ILE A 98 3.96 -5.44 3.82
CA ILE A 98 2.91 -6.25 3.16
C ILE A 98 1.91 -5.36 2.43
N ARG A 99 1.50 -4.25 3.02
CA ARG A 99 0.57 -3.32 2.38
C ARG A 99 1.14 -2.71 1.10
N SER A 100 2.43 -2.38 1.10
CA SER A 100 3.11 -1.89 -0.10
C SER A 100 3.08 -2.93 -1.22
N LEU A 101 3.44 -4.16 -0.89
CA LEU A 101 3.44 -5.27 -1.86
C LEU A 101 2.03 -5.57 -2.38
N HIS A 102 1.06 -5.55 -1.49
CA HIS A 102 -0.35 -5.79 -1.84
C HIS A 102 -0.85 -4.70 -2.80
N GLY A 103 -0.54 -3.44 -2.51
CA GLY A 103 -0.90 -2.33 -3.39
C GLY A 103 -0.29 -2.49 -4.78
N LEU A 104 0.99 -2.84 -4.85
CA LEU A 104 1.67 -3.08 -6.12
C LEU A 104 1.05 -4.24 -6.90
N ALA A 105 0.66 -5.30 -6.18
CA ALA A 105 0.00 -6.44 -6.81
C ALA A 105 -1.37 -6.05 -7.39
N LEU A 106 -2.14 -5.25 -6.66
CA LEU A 106 -3.45 -4.77 -7.13
C LEU A 106 -3.29 -3.88 -8.37
N VAL A 107 -2.31 -3.00 -8.38
CA VAL A 107 -2.04 -2.14 -9.55
C VAL A 107 -1.68 -3.01 -10.76
N ALA A 108 -0.79 -3.97 -10.59
CA ALA A 108 -0.40 -4.87 -11.68
C ALA A 108 -1.60 -5.65 -12.21
N TYR A 109 -2.44 -6.17 -11.31
CA TYR A 109 -3.63 -6.94 -11.69
C TYR A 109 -4.62 -6.05 -12.47
N ARG A 110 -4.85 -4.85 -11.99
CA ARG A 110 -5.76 -3.92 -12.67
C ARG A 110 -5.28 -3.53 -14.05
N ARG A 111 -3.96 -3.49 -14.26
CA ARG A 111 -3.36 -3.22 -15.57
C ARG A 111 -3.39 -4.43 -16.50
N GLY A 112 -3.88 -5.57 -16.04
CA GLY A 112 -3.86 -6.81 -16.82
C GLY A 112 -2.51 -7.52 -16.83
N LYS A 113 -1.56 -7.07 -16.01
CA LYS A 113 -0.24 -7.72 -15.85
C LYS A 113 -0.36 -8.86 -14.85
N THR A 114 -1.08 -9.90 -15.26
CA THR A 114 -1.48 -10.99 -14.36
C THR A 114 -0.29 -11.79 -13.82
N ALA A 115 0.73 -12.05 -14.66
CA ALA A 115 1.90 -12.78 -14.19
C ALA A 115 2.66 -12.02 -13.11
N ALA A 116 2.83 -10.70 -13.28
CA ALA A 116 3.48 -9.86 -12.29
C ALA A 116 2.66 -9.77 -11.01
N ALA A 117 1.34 -9.66 -11.13
CA ALA A 117 0.44 -9.63 -9.99
C ALA A 117 0.50 -10.93 -9.21
N GLU A 118 0.43 -12.08 -9.90
CA GLU A 118 0.51 -13.39 -9.25
C GLU A 118 1.82 -13.55 -8.48
N LYS A 119 2.93 -13.15 -9.08
CA LYS A 119 4.23 -13.20 -8.42
C LYS A 119 4.22 -12.41 -7.11
N LEU A 120 3.64 -11.22 -7.11
CA LEU A 120 3.55 -10.38 -5.92
C LEU A 120 2.63 -10.98 -4.86
N PHE A 121 1.47 -11.51 -5.26
CA PHE A 121 0.56 -12.15 -4.32
C PHE A 121 1.20 -13.40 -3.69
N ASN A 122 1.93 -14.19 -4.48
CA ASN A 122 2.64 -15.36 -3.96
C ASN A 122 3.76 -14.95 -3.00
N GLU A 123 4.45 -13.83 -3.28
CA GLU A 123 5.46 -13.30 -2.35
C GLU A 123 4.83 -12.91 -1.02
N ILE A 124 3.66 -12.27 -1.04
CA ILE A 124 2.93 -11.90 0.17
C ILE A 124 2.57 -13.16 0.97
N ILE A 125 2.08 -14.20 0.32
CA ILE A 125 1.74 -15.47 0.97
C ILE A 125 2.98 -16.10 1.60
N ARG A 126 4.11 -16.07 0.89
CA ARG A 126 5.37 -16.61 1.39
C ARG A 126 5.83 -15.88 2.65
N LEU A 127 5.74 -14.54 2.64
CA LEU A 127 6.14 -13.70 3.77
C LEU A 127 5.19 -13.85 4.95
N ASN A 128 3.90 -14.01 4.69
CA ASN A 128 2.86 -14.07 5.72
C ASN A 128 1.90 -15.23 5.41
N PRO A 129 2.28 -16.47 5.80
CA PRO A 129 1.46 -17.65 5.49
C PRO A 129 0.05 -17.61 6.10
N LYS A 130 -0.17 -16.84 7.16
CA LYS A 130 -1.51 -16.64 7.73
C LYS A 130 -2.41 -15.84 6.78
N ASP A 131 -1.77 -15.11 5.86
CA ASP A 131 -2.44 -14.40 4.78
C ASP A 131 -3.53 -13.42 5.24
N ASN A 132 -3.13 -12.51 6.12
CA ASN A 132 -4.04 -11.51 6.70
C ASN A 132 -4.64 -10.55 5.65
N THR A 133 -4.05 -10.45 4.46
CA THR A 133 -4.55 -9.61 3.37
C THR A 133 -5.44 -10.37 2.38
N GLY A 134 -5.51 -11.69 2.50
CA GLY A 134 -6.29 -12.51 1.57
C GLY A 134 -5.66 -12.66 0.19
N ALA A 135 -4.34 -12.52 0.09
CA ALA A 135 -3.62 -12.61 -1.19
C ALA A 135 -3.88 -13.92 -1.93
N ARG A 136 -4.12 -15.02 -1.20
CA ARG A 136 -4.40 -16.33 -1.80
C ARG A 136 -5.66 -16.31 -2.68
N PHE A 137 -6.65 -15.51 -2.33
CA PHE A 137 -7.88 -15.42 -3.11
C PHE A 137 -7.61 -14.72 -4.45
N MET A 138 -6.80 -13.67 -4.43
CA MET A 138 -6.41 -12.97 -5.65
C MET A 138 -5.54 -13.87 -6.54
N ALA A 139 -4.58 -14.57 -5.96
CA ALA A 139 -3.74 -15.51 -6.69
C ALA A 139 -4.59 -16.63 -7.33
N ALA A 140 -5.60 -17.14 -6.59
CA ALA A 140 -6.50 -18.16 -7.10
C ALA A 140 -7.34 -17.63 -8.27
N ASP A 141 -7.84 -16.39 -8.17
CA ASP A 141 -8.60 -15.77 -9.26
C ASP A 141 -7.75 -15.67 -10.53
N ILE A 142 -6.51 -15.28 -10.40
CA ILE A 142 -5.60 -15.19 -11.54
C ILE A 142 -5.39 -16.58 -12.18
N ARG A 143 -5.17 -17.61 -11.36
CA ARG A 143 -5.00 -18.99 -11.86
C ARG A 143 -6.26 -19.51 -12.56
N LYS A 144 -7.43 -19.01 -12.18
CA LYS A 144 -8.70 -19.36 -12.82
C LYS A 144 -8.96 -18.58 -14.12
N GLY A 145 -8.01 -17.74 -14.52
CA GLY A 145 -8.10 -17.00 -15.78
C GLY A 145 -8.71 -15.61 -15.68
N LYS A 146 -8.93 -15.07 -14.50
CA LYS A 146 -9.34 -13.67 -14.35
C LYS A 146 -8.15 -12.79 -14.68
N LYS A 147 -8.31 -11.93 -15.68
CA LYS A 147 -7.18 -11.17 -16.24
C LYS A 147 -6.98 -9.80 -15.62
N THR A 148 -8.02 -9.19 -15.05
CA THR A 148 -7.93 -7.86 -14.45
C THR A 148 -8.87 -7.74 -13.26
N TRP A 149 -8.62 -6.72 -12.45
CA TRP A 149 -9.46 -6.37 -11.32
C TRP A 149 -10.91 -6.08 -11.71
N ASP A 150 -11.10 -5.46 -12.87
CA ASP A 150 -12.42 -5.01 -13.32
C ASP A 150 -13.23 -6.08 -14.07
N GLN A 151 -12.70 -7.29 -14.17
CA GLN A 151 -13.44 -8.42 -14.77
C GLN A 151 -14.45 -9.01 -13.81
N LYS A 152 -15.29 -8.18 -13.26
CA LYS A 152 -16.49 -8.62 -12.58
C LYS A 152 -17.64 -8.47 -13.57
N SER A 153 -18.00 -9.54 -14.14
CA SER A 153 -19.29 -9.59 -14.82
C SER A 153 -20.36 -9.80 -13.78
#